data_9e9453e7d4246d7ed1223636aa0bfe27
#
_entry.id   9e9453e7d4246d7ed1223636aa0bfe27
#
_cell.length_a   1.000
_cell.length_b   1.000
_cell.length_c   1.000
_cell.angle_alpha   90.00
_cell.angle_beta   90.00
_cell.angle_gamma   90.00
#
_symmetry.space_group_name_H-M   'P 1'
#
loop_
_entity.id
_entity.type
_entity.pdbx_description
1 polymer ?
#
loop_
_entity_poly.entity_id
_entity_poly.type
_entity_poly.pdbx_seq_one_letter_code
_entity_poly.pdbx_strand_id
1 'polypeptide(L)'
;RMVVGKLLNLGQTCVAPDYFFVHKSIKNKFIDLIIKEIKRQFGDNPIENASYGKIINLNHFRRINNLIDKSKVIYGGNIDESRLKIGPTIMDYVSFDDKVMKEEIFGPIFPIIEYESLDEVIGKINEGDTPLACYIYSSNKRNINKLVTEAEFGGGCINDCIIHLASSYLRFGGFKE
;
A
#
# COMPACT_ATOMS: atom_id res chain seq x y z
N ARG A 1 -5.28 8.35 -6.86
CA ARG A 1 -6.13 7.64 -5.90
C ARG A 1 -5.31 6.77 -4.95
N MET A 2 -4.48 5.82 -5.43
CA MET A 2 -3.62 4.97 -4.59
C MET A 2 -2.79 5.77 -3.59
N VAL A 3 -2.10 6.85 -4.02
CA VAL A 3 -1.30 7.70 -3.12
C VAL A 3 -2.18 8.34 -2.04
N VAL A 4 -3.36 8.83 -2.41
CA VAL A 4 -4.33 9.38 -1.44
C VAL A 4 -4.74 8.30 -0.44
N GLY A 5 -5.13 7.11 -0.92
CA GLY A 5 -5.52 6.01 -0.04
C GLY A 5 -4.39 5.53 0.87
N LYS A 6 -3.16 5.42 0.35
CA LYS A 6 -2.01 5.02 1.17
C LYS A 6 -1.59 6.09 2.18
N LEU A 7 -1.64 7.38 1.79
CA LEU A 7 -1.18 8.46 2.65
C LEU A 7 -2.27 9.14 3.48
N LEU A 8 -3.54 8.71 3.33
CA LEU A 8 -4.58 9.07 4.26
C LEU A 8 -4.17 8.60 5.65
N ASN A 9 -4.06 9.53 6.60
CA ASN A 9 -3.52 9.28 7.93
C ASN A 9 -2.16 8.55 7.92
N LEU A 10 -1.33 8.75 6.87
CA LEU A 10 -0.03 8.11 6.66
C LEU A 10 -0.09 6.56 6.64
N GLY A 11 -1.15 5.99 6.12
CA GLY A 11 -1.34 4.54 6.07
C GLY A 11 -1.71 3.91 7.42
N GLN A 12 -2.01 4.71 8.44
CA GLN A 12 -2.44 4.25 9.75
C GLN A 12 -3.96 4.02 9.78
N THR A 13 -4.44 3.21 8.84
CA THR A 13 -5.83 2.74 8.73
C THR A 13 -5.84 1.31 8.24
N CYS A 14 -6.73 0.48 8.78
CA CYS A 14 -6.83 -0.95 8.47
C CYS A 14 -7.17 -1.28 7.00
N VAL A 15 -7.69 -0.32 6.26
CA VAL A 15 -8.01 -0.44 4.83
C VAL A 15 -7.04 0.34 3.94
N ALA A 16 -5.97 0.93 4.49
CA ALA A 16 -4.95 1.53 3.66
C ALA A 16 -4.28 0.45 2.79
N PRO A 17 -3.99 0.74 1.51
CA PRO A 17 -3.19 -0.19 0.71
C PRO A 17 -1.90 -0.53 1.44
N ASP A 18 -1.67 -1.80 1.76
CA ASP A 18 -0.51 -2.23 2.54
C ASP A 18 0.69 -2.45 1.64
N TYR A 19 0.55 -3.31 0.63
CA TYR A 19 1.55 -3.56 -0.41
C TYR A 19 0.91 -3.54 -1.81
N PHE A 20 1.75 -3.51 -2.85
CA PHE A 20 1.29 -3.31 -4.23
C PHE A 20 1.85 -4.40 -5.14
N PHE A 21 0.97 -5.25 -5.65
CA PHE A 21 1.32 -6.09 -6.80
C PHE A 21 1.28 -5.24 -8.07
N VAL A 22 2.39 -5.21 -8.80
CA VAL A 22 2.50 -4.43 -10.03
C VAL A 22 3.04 -5.30 -11.15
N HIS A 23 2.29 -5.40 -12.25
CA HIS A 23 2.72 -6.19 -13.39
C HIS A 23 4.03 -5.63 -13.97
N LYS A 24 4.99 -6.53 -14.27
CA LYS A 24 6.35 -6.16 -14.72
C LYS A 24 6.39 -5.14 -15.85
N SER A 25 5.45 -5.24 -16.81
CA SER A 25 5.44 -4.37 -18.00
C SER A 25 5.14 -2.90 -17.70
N ILE A 26 4.56 -2.59 -16.53
CA ILE A 26 4.17 -1.23 -16.14
C ILE A 26 4.87 -0.75 -14.87
N LYS A 27 5.70 -1.58 -14.22
CA LYS A 27 6.28 -1.29 -12.91
C LYS A 27 7.00 0.07 -12.86
N ASN A 28 7.93 0.30 -13.78
CA ASN A 28 8.69 1.55 -13.78
C ASN A 28 7.78 2.78 -13.96
N LYS A 29 6.85 2.70 -14.92
CA LYS A 29 5.86 3.78 -15.12
C LYS A 29 4.97 4.00 -13.91
N PHE A 30 4.59 2.93 -13.22
CA PHE A 30 3.79 3.00 -11.99
C PHE A 30 4.57 3.73 -10.89
N ILE A 31 5.83 3.36 -10.66
CA ILE A 31 6.72 4.00 -9.68
C ILE A 31 6.87 5.50 -9.97
N ASP A 32 7.18 5.86 -11.22
CA ASP A 32 7.31 7.26 -11.64
C ASP A 32 6.04 8.08 -11.36
N LEU A 33 4.87 7.49 -11.62
CA LEU A 33 3.59 8.15 -11.38
C LEU A 33 3.28 8.29 -9.88
N ILE A 34 3.62 7.32 -9.06
CA ILE A 34 3.50 7.42 -7.60
C ILE A 34 4.39 8.54 -7.06
N ILE A 35 5.66 8.59 -7.47
CA ILE A 35 6.59 9.65 -7.08
C ILE A 35 6.07 11.03 -7.49
N LYS A 36 5.63 11.16 -8.74
CA LYS A 36 5.05 12.41 -9.25
C LYS A 36 3.85 12.85 -8.43
N GLU A 37 2.99 11.93 -8.07
CA GLU A 37 1.78 12.23 -7.29
C GLU A 37 2.10 12.59 -5.84
N ILE A 38 3.07 11.92 -5.20
CA ILE A 38 3.57 12.29 -3.87
C ILE A 38 4.10 13.73 -3.89
N LYS A 39 4.95 14.06 -4.87
CA LYS A 39 5.49 15.41 -5.03
C LYS A 39 4.40 16.45 -5.28
N ARG A 40 3.39 16.11 -6.07
CA ARG A 40 2.25 17.01 -6.33
C ARG A 40 1.47 17.33 -5.06
N GLN A 41 1.29 16.36 -4.17
CA GLN A 41 0.51 16.54 -2.94
C GLN A 41 1.31 17.21 -1.81
N PHE A 42 2.58 16.86 -1.66
CA PHE A 42 3.36 17.22 -0.47
C PHE A 42 4.66 17.97 -0.78
N GLY A 43 4.98 18.22 -2.05
CA GLY A 43 6.23 18.83 -2.47
C GLY A 43 7.42 17.85 -2.50
N ASP A 44 8.62 18.39 -2.73
CA ASP A 44 9.84 17.56 -2.81
C ASP A 44 10.30 17.03 -1.44
N ASN A 45 9.92 17.69 -0.37
CA ASN A 45 10.21 17.26 1.01
C ASN A 45 8.92 17.08 1.82
N PRO A 46 8.23 15.94 1.70
CA PRO A 46 6.95 15.71 2.36
C PRO A 46 6.96 15.90 3.88
N ILE A 47 8.04 15.54 4.58
CA ILE A 47 8.10 15.66 6.05
C ILE A 47 8.09 17.12 6.54
N GLU A 48 8.46 18.09 5.68
CA GLU A 48 8.37 19.52 5.98
C GLU A 48 7.01 20.13 5.62
N ASN A 49 6.19 19.41 4.88
CA ASN A 49 4.87 19.90 4.51
C ASN A 49 3.95 19.94 5.75
N ALA A 50 3.28 21.06 5.98
CA ALA A 50 2.39 21.25 7.13
C ALA A 50 1.15 20.32 7.09
N SER A 51 0.72 19.93 5.89
CA SER A 51 -0.42 19.00 5.70
C SER A 51 -0.01 17.52 5.80
N TYR A 52 1.30 17.21 5.88
CA TYR A 52 1.79 15.86 6.05
C TYR A 52 1.74 15.46 7.53
N GLY A 53 0.99 14.43 7.87
CA GLY A 53 0.76 14.01 9.24
C GLY A 53 1.99 13.46 9.97
N LYS A 54 1.77 12.78 11.08
CA LYS A 54 2.81 12.10 11.86
C LYS A 54 2.35 10.72 12.29
N ILE A 55 3.29 9.87 12.68
CA ILE A 55 3.01 8.57 13.31
C ILE A 55 2.50 8.81 14.73
N ILE A 56 1.55 8.01 15.17
CA ILE A 56 0.78 8.22 16.41
C ILE A 56 1.66 8.31 17.65
N ASN A 57 2.74 7.53 17.73
CA ASN A 57 3.67 7.53 18.88
C ASN A 57 5.05 6.98 18.48
N LEU A 58 6.00 7.10 19.41
CA LEU A 58 7.40 6.71 19.23
C LEU A 58 7.57 5.20 19.00
N ASN A 59 6.78 4.37 19.67
CA ASN A 59 6.88 2.92 19.51
C ASN A 59 6.50 2.50 18.08
N HIS A 60 5.38 3.01 17.55
CA HIS A 60 4.98 2.77 16.16
C HIS A 60 5.94 3.39 15.16
N PHE A 61 6.48 4.58 15.43
CA PHE A 61 7.51 5.19 14.60
C PHE A 61 8.72 4.26 14.47
N ARG A 62 9.26 3.76 15.58
CA ARG A 62 10.41 2.85 15.58
C ARG A 62 10.10 1.53 14.91
N ARG A 63 8.91 0.96 15.14
CA ARG A 63 8.45 -0.25 14.47
C ARG A 63 8.45 -0.05 12.95
N ILE A 64 7.77 0.97 12.44
CA ILE A 64 7.67 1.25 11.00
C ILE A 64 9.05 1.52 10.40
N ASN A 65 9.88 2.32 11.08
CA ASN A 65 11.25 2.59 10.62
C ASN A 65 12.10 1.31 10.51
N ASN A 66 11.90 0.34 11.40
CA ASN A 66 12.59 -0.95 11.37
C ASN A 66 12.16 -1.87 10.21
N LEU A 67 10.98 -1.61 9.61
CA LEU A 67 10.51 -2.33 8.43
C LEU A 67 11.19 -1.85 7.14
N ILE A 68 11.83 -0.68 7.16
CA ILE A 68 12.47 -0.10 5.99
C ILE A 68 13.83 -0.75 5.76
N ASP A 69 13.94 -1.57 4.74
CA ASP A 69 15.23 -2.02 4.21
C ASP A 69 15.79 -0.95 3.26
N LYS A 70 16.80 -0.23 3.74
CA LYS A 70 17.45 0.87 2.99
C LYS A 70 18.02 0.44 1.64
N SER A 71 18.41 -0.84 1.48
CA SER A 71 18.94 -1.36 0.22
C SER A 71 17.86 -1.48 -0.87
N LYS A 72 16.58 -1.53 -0.49
CA LYS A 72 15.42 -1.62 -1.37
C LYS A 72 14.68 -0.30 -1.57
N VAL A 73 15.07 0.76 -0.84
CA VAL A 73 14.46 2.08 -0.98
C VAL A 73 14.89 2.73 -2.29
N ILE A 74 13.92 3.06 -3.13
CA ILE A 74 14.13 3.75 -4.41
C ILE A 74 13.63 5.20 -4.39
N TYR A 75 12.81 5.56 -3.39
CA TYR A 75 12.34 6.93 -3.18
C TYR A 75 11.96 7.16 -1.71
N GLY A 76 12.26 8.34 -1.19
CA GLY A 76 11.91 8.73 0.17
C GLY A 76 12.84 8.14 1.24
N GLY A 77 12.26 7.56 2.29
CA GLY A 77 13.02 7.02 3.41
C GLY A 77 13.51 8.08 4.41
N ASN A 78 13.12 9.34 4.25
CA ASN A 78 13.44 10.42 5.17
C ASN A 78 12.62 10.27 6.45
N ILE A 79 13.27 10.43 7.60
CA ILE A 79 12.63 10.33 8.92
C ILE A 79 12.98 11.53 9.80
N ASP A 80 12.07 11.86 10.70
CA ASP A 80 12.30 12.79 11.81
C ASP A 80 11.67 12.22 13.07
N GLU A 81 12.48 11.60 13.92
CA GLU A 81 12.01 10.99 15.18
C GLU A 81 11.45 12.02 16.15
N SER A 82 12.02 13.23 16.18
CA SER A 82 11.57 14.28 17.09
C SER A 82 10.15 14.76 16.81
N ARG A 83 9.75 14.73 15.52
CA ARG A 83 8.40 15.08 15.06
C ARG A 83 7.53 13.85 14.75
N LEU A 84 8.06 12.64 14.95
CA LEU A 84 7.43 11.37 14.62
C LEU A 84 7.02 11.29 13.15
N LYS A 85 7.79 11.86 12.24
CA LYS A 85 7.50 11.85 10.81
C LYS A 85 8.36 10.84 10.06
N ILE A 86 7.69 10.03 9.26
CA ILE A 86 8.30 9.12 8.27
C ILE A 86 7.79 9.55 6.91
N GLY A 87 8.68 9.93 6.00
CA GLY A 87 8.32 10.31 4.65
C GLY A 87 7.77 9.13 3.83
N PRO A 88 6.99 9.40 2.78
CA PRO A 88 6.55 8.35 1.86
C PRO A 88 7.76 7.59 1.32
N THR A 89 7.79 6.28 1.55
CA THR A 89 8.96 5.45 1.24
C THR A 89 8.58 4.36 0.27
N ILE A 90 9.12 4.40 -0.94
CA ILE A 90 8.88 3.35 -1.96
C ILE A 90 10.04 2.36 -1.90
N MET A 91 9.70 1.08 -1.73
CA MET A 91 10.64 -0.05 -1.75
C MET A 91 10.35 -0.92 -2.97
N ASP A 92 11.35 -1.19 -3.78
CA ASP A 92 11.29 -2.12 -4.92
C ASP A 92 12.00 -3.45 -4.61
N TYR A 93 11.81 -4.45 -5.46
CA TYR A 93 12.35 -5.80 -5.26
C TYR A 93 11.94 -6.45 -3.93
N VAL A 94 10.73 -6.10 -3.47
CA VAL A 94 10.17 -6.66 -2.23
C VAL A 94 9.65 -8.07 -2.49
N SER A 95 9.93 -8.98 -1.57
CA SER A 95 9.38 -10.34 -1.52
C SER A 95 8.63 -10.57 -0.22
N PHE A 96 7.81 -11.62 -0.16
CA PHE A 96 7.09 -12.00 1.06
C PHE A 96 8.01 -12.44 2.21
N ASP A 97 9.32 -12.65 1.95
CA ASP A 97 10.31 -12.96 2.98
C ASP A 97 10.86 -11.73 3.69
N ASP A 98 10.67 -10.55 3.12
CA ASP A 98 11.16 -9.29 3.69
C ASP A 98 10.41 -8.92 4.97
N LYS A 99 11.09 -8.22 5.87
CA LYS A 99 10.51 -7.76 7.14
C LYS A 99 9.21 -6.97 6.95
N VAL A 100 9.18 -6.12 5.92
CA VAL A 100 8.02 -5.26 5.61
C VAL A 100 6.76 -6.04 5.27
N MET A 101 6.88 -7.33 4.95
CA MET A 101 5.78 -8.23 4.60
C MET A 101 5.42 -9.23 5.72
N LYS A 102 6.06 -9.15 6.90
CA LYS A 102 5.83 -10.09 7.99
C LYS A 102 4.76 -9.62 8.99
N GLU A 103 4.32 -8.38 8.88
CA GLU A 103 3.27 -7.78 9.70
C GLU A 103 2.58 -6.67 8.90
N GLU A 104 1.37 -6.26 9.32
CA GLU A 104 0.69 -5.08 8.76
C GLU A 104 1.57 -3.83 8.94
N ILE A 105 1.83 -3.11 7.86
CA ILE A 105 2.75 -1.96 7.86
C ILE A 105 2.20 -0.83 8.73
N PHE A 106 0.94 -0.47 8.53
CA PHE A 106 0.28 0.62 9.24
C PHE A 106 1.11 1.92 9.23
N GLY A 107 1.64 2.24 8.06
CA GLY A 107 2.59 3.34 7.85
C GLY A 107 2.79 3.72 6.38
N PRO A 108 3.56 4.79 6.09
CA PRO A 108 3.70 5.37 4.75
C PRO A 108 4.73 4.66 3.86
N ILE A 109 4.83 3.35 3.95
CA ILE A 109 5.72 2.54 3.11
C ILE A 109 4.92 1.94 1.95
N PHE A 110 5.48 1.96 0.74
CA PHE A 110 4.93 1.43 -0.50
C PHE A 110 5.80 0.26 -0.98
N PRO A 111 5.62 -0.96 -0.47
CA PRO A 111 6.32 -2.13 -0.99
C PRO A 111 5.78 -2.49 -2.36
N ILE A 112 6.66 -2.59 -3.35
CA ILE A 112 6.33 -2.99 -4.71
C ILE A 112 6.75 -4.43 -4.92
N ILE A 113 5.78 -5.29 -5.24
CA ILE A 113 5.98 -6.69 -5.59
C ILE A 113 5.65 -6.84 -7.07
N GLU A 114 6.66 -7.18 -7.85
CA GLU A 114 6.51 -7.43 -9.27
C GLU A 114 5.84 -8.79 -9.52
N TYR A 115 4.95 -8.86 -10.52
CA TYR A 115 4.36 -10.12 -10.96
C TYR A 115 4.29 -10.22 -12.49
N GLU A 116 4.19 -11.44 -13.00
CA GLU A 116 4.04 -11.74 -14.42
C GLU A 116 2.66 -12.26 -14.77
N SER A 117 2.08 -13.09 -13.90
CA SER A 117 0.76 -13.68 -14.13
C SER A 117 -0.21 -13.37 -13.00
N LEU A 118 -1.49 -13.20 -13.34
CA LEU A 118 -2.53 -12.95 -12.36
C LEU A 118 -2.80 -14.18 -11.46
N ASP A 119 -2.53 -15.38 -11.97
CA ASP A 119 -2.64 -16.62 -11.19
C ASP A 119 -1.64 -16.66 -10.02
N GLU A 120 -0.44 -16.13 -10.23
CA GLU A 120 0.58 -15.97 -9.21
C GLU A 120 0.08 -15.03 -8.09
N VAL A 121 -0.54 -13.91 -8.46
CA VAL A 121 -1.10 -12.95 -7.49
C VAL A 121 -2.24 -13.58 -6.69
N ILE A 122 -3.17 -14.24 -7.36
CA ILE A 122 -4.32 -14.92 -6.73
C ILE A 122 -3.83 -16.00 -5.77
N GLY A 123 -2.87 -16.83 -6.22
CA GLY A 123 -2.26 -17.86 -5.38
C GLY A 123 -1.68 -17.27 -4.10
N LYS A 124 -0.91 -16.18 -4.22
CA LYS A 124 -0.30 -15.51 -3.05
C LYS A 124 -1.33 -14.90 -2.09
N ILE A 125 -2.41 -14.31 -2.59
CA ILE A 125 -3.49 -13.79 -1.74
C ILE A 125 -4.17 -14.94 -0.98
N ASN A 126 -4.42 -16.06 -1.64
CA ASN A 126 -5.14 -17.18 -1.06
C ASN A 126 -4.28 -18.08 -0.14
N GLU A 127 -2.94 -18.03 -0.26
CA GLU A 127 -2.01 -18.75 0.63
C GLU A 127 -1.92 -18.13 2.04
N GLY A 128 -2.16 -16.81 2.15
CA GLY A 128 -2.02 -16.06 3.41
C GLY A 128 -3.31 -15.89 4.18
N ASP A 129 -3.26 -15.05 5.19
CA ASP A 129 -4.46 -14.59 5.89
C ASP A 129 -5.29 -13.75 4.92
N THR A 130 -6.62 -13.95 4.93
CA THR A 130 -7.54 -13.23 4.05
C THR A 130 -7.46 -11.72 4.30
N PRO A 131 -7.04 -10.90 3.32
CA PRO A 131 -6.90 -9.46 3.53
C PRO A 131 -8.26 -8.80 3.74
N LEU A 132 -8.28 -7.79 4.61
CA LEU A 132 -9.49 -7.01 4.90
C LEU A 132 -10.00 -6.29 3.66
N ALA A 133 -9.10 -5.80 2.80
CA ALA A 133 -9.44 -5.08 1.58
C ALA A 133 -8.51 -5.42 0.41
N CYS A 134 -9.09 -5.48 -0.80
CA CYS A 134 -8.37 -5.62 -2.05
C CYS A 134 -8.77 -4.53 -3.03
N TYR A 135 -7.78 -3.88 -3.64
CA TYR A 135 -7.99 -2.78 -4.59
C TYR A 135 -7.44 -3.16 -5.96
N ILE A 136 -8.32 -3.24 -6.95
CA ILE A 136 -8.00 -3.72 -8.29
C ILE A 136 -7.96 -2.54 -9.26
N TYR A 137 -6.80 -2.29 -9.86
CA TYR A 137 -6.63 -1.24 -10.87
C TYR A 137 -6.37 -1.86 -12.23
N SER A 138 -7.39 -1.88 -13.07
CA SER A 138 -7.31 -2.45 -14.42
C SER A 138 -8.41 -1.91 -15.32
N SER A 139 -8.14 -1.85 -16.64
CA SER A 139 -9.15 -1.66 -17.68
C SER A 139 -9.61 -2.99 -18.30
N ASN A 140 -8.91 -4.09 -18.00
CA ASN A 140 -9.24 -5.41 -18.53
C ASN A 140 -10.32 -6.09 -17.67
N LYS A 141 -11.56 -6.11 -18.17
CA LYS A 141 -12.70 -6.71 -17.46
C LYS A 141 -12.50 -8.20 -17.13
N ARG A 142 -11.79 -8.94 -17.99
CA ARG A 142 -11.52 -10.38 -17.74
C ARG A 142 -10.62 -10.54 -16.51
N ASN A 143 -9.57 -9.75 -16.41
CA ASN A 143 -8.65 -9.78 -15.26
C ASN A 143 -9.36 -9.35 -13.98
N ILE A 144 -10.20 -8.30 -14.05
CA ILE A 144 -11.01 -7.85 -12.92
C ILE A 144 -11.91 -8.98 -12.44
N ASN A 145 -12.70 -9.56 -13.33
CA ASN A 145 -13.62 -10.64 -12.99
C ASN A 145 -12.89 -11.85 -12.40
N LYS A 146 -11.76 -12.25 -13.02
CA LYS A 146 -10.95 -13.35 -12.52
C LYS A 146 -10.52 -13.11 -11.08
N LEU A 147 -9.96 -11.95 -10.78
CA LEU A 147 -9.48 -11.61 -9.43
C LEU A 147 -10.61 -11.55 -8.41
N VAL A 148 -11.73 -10.92 -8.76
CA VAL A 148 -12.92 -10.84 -7.88
C VAL A 148 -13.52 -12.21 -7.59
N THR A 149 -13.42 -13.16 -8.53
CA THR A 149 -14.04 -14.50 -8.39
C THR A 149 -13.13 -15.50 -7.70
N GLU A 150 -11.81 -15.38 -7.88
CA GLU A 150 -10.85 -16.41 -7.49
C GLU A 150 -9.98 -16.01 -6.29
N ALA A 151 -9.85 -14.70 -5.96
CA ALA A 151 -9.10 -14.24 -4.80
C ALA A 151 -10.01 -14.07 -3.58
N GLU A 152 -9.54 -14.51 -2.42
CA GLU A 152 -10.24 -14.35 -1.13
C GLU A 152 -9.87 -13.00 -0.49
N PHE A 153 -10.86 -12.12 -0.30
CA PHE A 153 -10.69 -10.84 0.42
C PHE A 153 -12.03 -10.35 0.99
N GLY A 154 -11.96 -9.46 1.98
CA GLY A 154 -13.16 -8.94 2.64
C GLY A 154 -13.94 -7.95 1.79
N GLY A 155 -13.47 -6.73 1.63
CA GLY A 155 -14.08 -5.69 0.81
C GLY A 155 -13.12 -5.13 -0.22
N GLY A 156 -13.56 -4.19 -1.07
CA GLY A 156 -12.64 -3.60 -2.03
C GLY A 156 -13.24 -2.62 -3.02
N CYS A 157 -12.39 -2.13 -3.91
CA CYS A 157 -12.79 -1.24 -4.99
C CYS A 157 -12.13 -1.61 -6.31
N ILE A 158 -12.79 -1.29 -7.40
CA ILE A 158 -12.23 -1.39 -8.75
C ILE A 158 -11.90 0.04 -9.21
N ASN A 159 -10.65 0.28 -9.59
CA ASN A 159 -10.10 1.58 -10.01
C ASN A 159 -10.25 2.70 -8.98
N ASP A 160 -10.40 2.32 -7.72
CA ASP A 160 -10.38 3.21 -6.56
C ASP A 160 -9.87 2.47 -5.31
N CYS A 161 -9.78 3.15 -4.17
CA CYS A 161 -9.44 2.55 -2.89
C CYS A 161 -10.20 3.25 -1.75
N ILE A 162 -10.41 2.53 -0.64
CA ILE A 162 -11.05 3.03 0.60
C ILE A 162 -12.54 3.39 0.44
N ILE A 163 -12.96 3.90 -0.72
CA ILE A 163 -14.30 4.48 -0.94
C ILE A 163 -15.45 3.49 -0.66
N HIS A 164 -15.19 2.18 -0.64
CA HIS A 164 -16.21 1.18 -0.25
C HIS A 164 -16.73 1.41 1.17
N LEU A 165 -15.93 2.00 2.06
CA LEU A 165 -16.35 2.35 3.42
C LEU A 165 -17.40 3.48 3.47
N ALA A 166 -17.53 4.27 2.41
CA ALA A 166 -18.52 5.35 2.35
C ALA A 166 -19.93 4.84 2.09
N SER A 167 -20.11 3.57 1.76
CA SER A 167 -21.41 2.97 1.49
C SER A 167 -21.89 2.12 2.66
N SER A 168 -23.01 2.47 3.25
CA SER A 168 -23.68 1.67 4.29
C SER A 168 -24.24 0.34 3.78
N TYR A 169 -24.33 0.15 2.47
CA TYR A 169 -24.82 -1.08 1.83
C TYR A 169 -23.70 -2.10 1.57
N LEU A 170 -22.44 -1.69 1.64
CA LEU A 170 -21.30 -2.59 1.48
C LEU A 170 -20.82 -3.03 2.87
N ARG A 171 -20.39 -4.28 2.95
CA ARG A 171 -19.73 -4.77 4.16
C ARG A 171 -18.39 -4.05 4.31
N PHE A 172 -18.00 -3.77 5.55
CA PHE A 172 -16.72 -3.17 5.88
C PHE A 172 -15.55 -4.04 5.36
N GLY A 173 -15.71 -5.32 5.38
CA GLY A 173 -14.73 -6.37 5.19
C GLY A 173 -14.80 -7.32 6.37
N GLY A 174 -13.80 -8.13 6.56
CA GLY A 174 -13.81 -9.16 7.58
C GLY A 174 -14.36 -10.46 7.02
N PHE A 175 -13.46 -11.42 6.91
CA PHE A 175 -13.72 -12.75 6.40
C PHE A 175 -13.06 -13.72 7.40
N LYS A 176 -13.88 -14.46 8.09
CA LYS A 176 -13.53 -15.35 9.21
C LYS A 176 -13.34 -14.62 10.57
N GLU A 177 -13.92 -15.25 11.59
CA GLU A 177 -13.59 -15.01 12.99
C GLU A 177 -12.21 -15.58 13.32
#